data_1dda456c645bd032555e68604e3dc2e9
#
_entry.id   1dda456c645bd032555e68604e3dc2e9
#
_cell.length_a   1.000
_cell.length_b   1.000
_cell.length_c   1.000
_cell.angle_alpha   90.00
_cell.angle_beta   90.00
_cell.angle_gamma   90.00
#
_symmetry.space_group_name_H-M   'P 1'
#
loop_
_entity.id
_entity.type
_entity.pdbx_description
1 polymer ?
#
loop_
_entity_poly.entity_id
_entity_poly.type
_entity_poly.pdbx_seq_one_letter_code
_entity_poly.pdbx_strand_id
1 'polypeptide(L)'
;ERWNDNDFTNLPIYEPGLEEIIKNCRGKNLHFSTEMPQKIKDADLIFISVNTPTKTKGMGAGQAIDLKYVEESSRQIAKHANKFTIVVEKSTLPVKTAQTIKEILNASTINKEDPKKEVRFSVLSNPEFLAEGSAINDLENPDRILIGGEDDKAIKSLVDIYAHWVNKNKVLTTDLWSSELSKLIANAFLAQRISSINTISALCEATGAHIKDVALAVGMDKRIGKYFLNSGPGFGGSCFKKDISNLVYIC
;
A
#
# COMPACT_ATOMS: atom_id res chain seq x y z
N GLU A 1 -21.36 -5.79 -5.42
CA GLU A 1 -22.70 -5.90 -4.83
C GLU A 1 -22.70 -5.50 -3.35
N ARG A 2 -21.90 -6.15 -2.45
CA ARG A 2 -21.90 -5.86 -1.01
C ARG A 2 -21.59 -4.40 -0.63
N TRP A 3 -20.71 -3.70 -1.36
CA TRP A 3 -20.41 -2.28 -1.14
C TRP A 3 -21.61 -1.36 -1.43
N ASN A 4 -22.59 -1.83 -2.22
CA ASN A 4 -23.81 -1.11 -2.58
C ASN A 4 -25.04 -1.61 -1.80
N ASP A 5 -24.87 -2.57 -0.89
CA ASP A 5 -25.96 -3.07 -0.04
C ASP A 5 -26.45 -1.96 0.89
N ASN A 6 -27.76 -1.90 1.10
CA ASN A 6 -28.36 -0.96 2.03
C ASN A 6 -28.20 -1.41 3.49
N ASP A 7 -28.00 -2.71 3.71
CA ASP A 7 -27.62 -3.26 5.00
C ASP A 7 -26.09 -3.21 5.16
N PHE A 8 -25.61 -2.26 5.93
CA PHE A 8 -24.18 -2.04 6.17
C PHE A 8 -23.51 -3.18 6.97
N THR A 9 -24.28 -4.08 7.59
CA THR A 9 -23.73 -5.29 8.22
C THR A 9 -23.15 -6.28 7.19
N ASN A 10 -23.56 -6.14 5.93
CA ASN A 10 -23.09 -6.95 4.80
C ASN A 10 -21.81 -6.41 4.14
N LEU A 11 -21.18 -5.35 4.65
CA LEU A 11 -19.92 -4.84 4.11
C LEU A 11 -18.87 -5.97 4.07
N PRO A 12 -18.06 -6.06 3.00
CA PRO A 12 -17.12 -7.16 2.81
C PRO A 12 -15.94 -7.15 3.79
N ILE A 13 -15.71 -6.03 4.46
CA ILE A 13 -14.67 -5.85 5.47
C ILE A 13 -15.24 -5.04 6.63
N TYR A 14 -14.66 -5.23 7.81
CA TYR A 14 -14.95 -4.44 8.99
C TYR A 14 -13.71 -3.62 9.38
N GLU A 15 -13.90 -2.30 9.52
CA GLU A 15 -12.95 -1.39 10.15
C GLU A 15 -13.72 -0.38 11.01
N PRO A 16 -13.26 -0.05 12.20
CA PRO A 16 -13.89 0.99 13.01
C PRO A 16 -14.02 2.32 12.25
N GLY A 17 -15.22 2.88 12.17
CA GLY A 17 -15.52 4.13 11.45
C GLY A 17 -15.87 3.97 9.96
N LEU A 18 -15.57 2.83 9.32
CA LEU A 18 -15.79 2.64 7.88
C LEU A 18 -17.27 2.75 7.49
N GLU A 19 -18.16 2.14 8.29
CA GLU A 19 -19.60 2.17 8.03
C GLU A 19 -20.13 3.61 7.98
N GLU A 20 -19.71 4.46 8.91
CA GLU A 20 -20.12 5.86 8.96
C GLU A 20 -19.65 6.64 7.73
N ILE A 21 -18.39 6.45 7.31
CA ILE A 21 -17.84 7.07 6.10
C ILE A 21 -18.67 6.66 4.88
N ILE A 22 -18.97 5.37 4.73
CA ILE A 22 -19.75 4.88 3.59
C ILE A 22 -21.17 5.48 3.61
N LYS A 23 -21.84 5.50 4.75
CA LYS A 23 -23.17 6.12 4.90
C LYS A 23 -23.16 7.60 4.48
N ASN A 24 -22.13 8.33 4.86
CA ASN A 24 -22.03 9.76 4.59
C ASN A 24 -21.64 10.09 3.15
N CYS A 25 -20.88 9.25 2.46
CA CYS A 25 -20.25 9.53 1.17
C CYS A 25 -20.88 8.79 -0.01
N ARG A 26 -21.44 7.59 0.20
CA ARG A 26 -21.99 6.76 -0.87
C ARG A 26 -23.18 7.45 -1.56
N GLY A 27 -23.14 7.45 -2.90
CA GLY A 27 -24.15 8.12 -3.73
C GLY A 27 -23.97 9.63 -3.86
N LYS A 28 -23.02 10.23 -3.14
CA LYS A 28 -22.66 11.65 -3.27
C LYS A 28 -21.33 11.79 -4.02
N ASN A 29 -20.25 11.46 -3.37
CA ASN A 29 -18.86 11.53 -3.91
C ASN A 29 -18.12 10.18 -3.84
N LEU A 30 -18.77 9.11 -3.36
CA LEU A 30 -18.27 7.75 -3.34
C LEU A 30 -19.24 6.83 -4.10
N HIS A 31 -18.74 6.18 -5.14
CA HIS A 31 -19.50 5.29 -6.00
C HIS A 31 -18.74 3.98 -6.22
N PHE A 32 -19.41 2.85 -6.03
CA PHE A 32 -18.86 1.52 -6.32
C PHE A 32 -19.46 1.00 -7.62
N SER A 33 -18.63 0.73 -8.61
CA SER A 33 -19.05 0.31 -9.95
C SER A 33 -18.10 -0.72 -10.54
N THR A 34 -18.60 -1.56 -11.43
CA THR A 34 -17.83 -2.47 -12.27
C THR A 34 -17.63 -1.93 -13.70
N GLU A 35 -18.11 -0.73 -14.00
CA GLU A 35 -18.01 -0.08 -15.31
C GLU A 35 -16.61 0.53 -15.53
N MET A 36 -15.56 -0.31 -15.39
CA MET A 36 -14.16 0.12 -15.49
C MET A 36 -13.84 0.94 -16.74
N PRO A 37 -14.28 0.56 -17.97
CA PRO A 37 -13.92 1.31 -19.17
C PRO A 37 -14.33 2.78 -19.11
N GLN A 38 -15.55 3.06 -18.67
CA GLN A 38 -16.04 4.43 -18.57
C GLN A 38 -15.37 5.19 -17.45
N LYS A 39 -15.21 4.56 -16.27
CA LYS A 39 -14.59 5.21 -15.13
C LYS A 39 -13.11 5.55 -15.37
N ILE A 40 -12.38 4.70 -16.11
CA ILE A 40 -11.01 4.99 -16.53
C ILE A 40 -10.95 6.20 -17.47
N LYS A 41 -11.85 6.31 -18.44
CA LYS A 41 -11.91 7.47 -19.35
C LYS A 41 -12.12 8.79 -18.62
N ASP A 42 -12.94 8.79 -17.59
CA ASP A 42 -13.32 9.97 -16.84
C ASP A 42 -12.27 10.37 -15.80
N ALA A 43 -11.41 9.44 -15.38
CA ALA A 43 -10.48 9.63 -14.27
C ALA A 43 -9.28 10.52 -14.65
N ASP A 44 -8.93 11.45 -13.77
CA ASP A 44 -7.68 12.23 -13.81
C ASP A 44 -6.56 11.55 -13.04
N LEU A 45 -6.93 10.79 -11.98
CA LEU A 45 -6.03 10.03 -11.14
C LEU A 45 -6.63 8.65 -10.82
N ILE A 46 -5.83 7.60 -10.94
CA ILE A 46 -6.26 6.21 -10.71
C ILE A 46 -5.33 5.57 -9.69
N PHE A 47 -5.90 5.09 -8.58
CA PHE A 47 -5.17 4.23 -7.63
C PHE A 47 -5.29 2.75 -8.03
N ILE A 48 -4.15 2.08 -8.17
CA ILE A 48 -4.07 0.62 -8.29
C ILE A 48 -3.94 0.06 -6.87
N SER A 49 -5.07 -0.43 -6.32
CA SER A 49 -5.17 -1.02 -4.98
C SER A 49 -5.68 -2.45 -5.07
N VAL A 50 -4.97 -3.27 -5.86
CA VAL A 50 -5.35 -4.66 -6.12
C VAL A 50 -4.62 -5.63 -5.21
N ASN A 51 -5.16 -6.85 -5.10
CA ASN A 51 -4.51 -7.91 -4.34
C ASN A 51 -3.16 -8.29 -4.97
N THR A 52 -2.17 -8.57 -4.11
CA THR A 52 -0.80 -8.94 -4.47
C THR A 52 -0.42 -10.27 -3.80
N PRO A 53 -1.00 -11.40 -4.22
CA PRO A 53 -0.75 -12.69 -3.60
C PRO A 53 0.68 -13.17 -3.86
N THR A 54 1.15 -14.11 -3.04
CA THR A 54 2.39 -14.84 -3.33
C THR A 54 2.17 -15.79 -4.51
N LYS A 55 3.14 -15.87 -5.42
CA LYS A 55 3.13 -16.82 -6.54
C LYS A 55 2.99 -18.25 -6.03
N THR A 56 2.13 -19.01 -6.68
CA THR A 56 1.91 -20.45 -6.35
C THR A 56 2.63 -21.38 -7.30
N LYS A 57 3.13 -20.90 -8.47
CA LYS A 57 3.76 -21.70 -9.53
C LYS A 57 4.89 -20.93 -10.19
N GLY A 58 5.82 -21.67 -10.79
CA GLY A 58 6.94 -21.13 -11.55
C GLY A 58 8.04 -20.53 -10.69
N MET A 59 8.94 -19.77 -11.31
CA MET A 59 10.06 -19.13 -10.64
C MET A 59 9.55 -18.17 -9.55
N GLY A 60 10.08 -18.29 -8.33
CA GLY A 60 9.67 -17.51 -7.16
C GLY A 60 8.40 -18.04 -6.47
N ALA A 61 7.91 -19.24 -6.81
CA ALA A 61 6.77 -19.83 -6.10
C ALA A 61 7.02 -19.93 -4.59
N GLY A 62 6.04 -19.55 -3.78
CA GLY A 62 6.12 -19.49 -2.32
C GLY A 62 6.84 -18.26 -1.75
N GLN A 63 7.48 -17.43 -2.57
CA GLN A 63 8.25 -16.26 -2.14
C GLN A 63 7.88 -14.98 -2.88
N ALA A 64 7.96 -14.97 -4.22
CA ALA A 64 7.71 -13.78 -5.02
C ALA A 64 6.24 -13.35 -5.00
N ILE A 65 6.00 -12.06 -5.09
CA ILE A 65 4.67 -11.49 -5.29
C ILE A 65 4.22 -11.73 -6.73
N ASP A 66 2.97 -12.12 -6.91
CA ASP A 66 2.34 -12.25 -8.23
C ASP A 66 1.78 -10.89 -8.67
N LEU A 67 2.36 -10.35 -9.73
CA LEU A 67 1.98 -9.04 -10.31
C LEU A 67 0.79 -9.10 -11.26
N LYS A 68 0.22 -10.28 -11.47
CA LYS A 68 -0.87 -10.52 -12.44
C LYS A 68 -1.97 -9.46 -12.38
N TYR A 69 -2.47 -9.13 -11.18
CA TYR A 69 -3.56 -8.17 -11.05
C TYR A 69 -3.12 -6.73 -11.30
N VAL A 70 -1.87 -6.39 -10.97
CA VAL A 70 -1.28 -5.07 -11.24
C VAL A 70 -1.10 -4.89 -12.74
N GLU A 71 -0.52 -5.89 -13.43
CA GLU A 71 -0.35 -5.88 -14.89
C GLU A 71 -1.69 -5.79 -15.61
N GLU A 72 -2.67 -6.59 -15.19
CA GLU A 72 -4.01 -6.58 -15.78
C GLU A 72 -4.68 -5.20 -15.62
N SER A 73 -4.61 -4.62 -14.41
CA SER A 73 -5.13 -3.28 -14.16
C SER A 73 -4.43 -2.23 -15.03
N SER A 74 -3.11 -2.31 -15.16
CA SER A 74 -2.33 -1.40 -16.00
C SER A 74 -2.70 -1.53 -17.48
N ARG A 75 -2.94 -2.74 -17.99
CA ARG A 75 -3.43 -2.99 -19.35
C ARG A 75 -4.84 -2.42 -19.58
N GLN A 76 -5.73 -2.53 -18.59
CA GLN A 76 -7.06 -1.93 -18.67
C GLN A 76 -6.99 -0.40 -18.70
N ILE A 77 -6.12 0.21 -17.88
CA ILE A 77 -5.88 1.65 -17.90
C ILE A 77 -5.33 2.07 -19.27
N ALA A 78 -4.29 1.41 -19.78
CA ALA A 78 -3.71 1.68 -21.09
C ALA A 78 -4.71 1.53 -22.23
N LYS A 79 -5.66 0.59 -22.11
CA LYS A 79 -6.69 0.34 -23.11
C LYS A 79 -7.77 1.40 -23.15
N HIS A 80 -8.15 1.98 -22.04
CA HIS A 80 -9.37 2.80 -21.93
C HIS A 80 -9.10 4.28 -21.62
N ALA A 81 -7.95 4.65 -21.08
CA ALA A 81 -7.61 6.05 -20.88
C ALA A 81 -7.51 6.77 -22.24
N ASN A 82 -8.02 7.99 -22.28
CA ASN A 82 -8.03 8.83 -23.50
C ASN A 82 -7.48 10.25 -23.27
N LYS A 83 -6.98 10.52 -22.08
CA LYS A 83 -6.35 11.79 -21.66
C LYS A 83 -5.16 11.54 -20.77
N PHE A 84 -4.40 12.60 -20.45
CA PHE A 84 -3.37 12.51 -19.41
C PHE A 84 -3.96 12.00 -18.10
N THR A 85 -3.35 10.97 -17.52
CA THR A 85 -3.83 10.33 -16.31
C THR A 85 -2.67 10.03 -15.37
N ILE A 86 -2.81 10.39 -14.10
CA ILE A 86 -1.87 10.01 -13.05
C ILE A 86 -2.26 8.63 -12.55
N VAL A 87 -1.33 7.68 -12.59
CA VAL A 87 -1.53 6.31 -12.11
C VAL A 87 -0.70 6.10 -10.85
N VAL A 88 -1.35 5.79 -9.75
CA VAL A 88 -0.74 5.64 -8.43
C VAL A 88 -0.79 4.18 -8.01
N GLU A 89 0.36 3.54 -7.87
CA GLU A 89 0.41 2.24 -7.22
C GLU A 89 0.26 2.40 -5.70
N LYS A 90 -0.78 1.80 -5.16
CA LYS A 90 -1.09 1.79 -3.72
C LYS A 90 -0.78 0.45 -3.07
N SER A 91 -0.90 -0.64 -3.81
CA SER A 91 -0.58 -1.99 -3.35
C SER A 91 0.89 -2.11 -2.93
N THR A 92 1.17 -2.99 -1.95
CA THR A 92 2.55 -3.32 -1.58
C THR A 92 3.17 -4.21 -2.66
N LEU A 93 4.23 -3.72 -3.31
CA LEU A 93 4.81 -4.28 -4.52
C LEU A 93 6.33 -4.42 -4.40
N PRO A 94 6.96 -5.33 -5.16
CA PRO A 94 8.40 -5.40 -5.30
C PRO A 94 8.97 -4.11 -5.91
N VAL A 95 10.21 -3.81 -5.58
CA VAL A 95 10.96 -2.71 -6.23
C VAL A 95 11.00 -2.90 -7.75
N LYS A 96 10.84 -1.81 -8.51
CA LYS A 96 10.73 -1.74 -9.98
C LYS A 96 9.37 -2.13 -10.56
N THR A 97 8.35 -2.37 -9.76
CA THR A 97 6.99 -2.61 -10.30
C THR A 97 6.43 -1.36 -10.99
N ALA A 98 6.67 -0.17 -10.43
CA ALA A 98 6.28 1.09 -11.08
C ALA A 98 6.90 1.24 -12.48
N GLN A 99 8.12 0.74 -12.69
CA GLN A 99 8.76 0.67 -14.00
C GLN A 99 7.95 -0.22 -14.95
N THR A 100 7.56 -1.42 -14.52
CA THR A 100 6.72 -2.34 -15.30
C THR A 100 5.38 -1.72 -15.65
N ILE A 101 4.73 -1.02 -14.70
CA ILE A 101 3.51 -0.26 -14.95
C ILE A 101 3.74 0.79 -16.04
N LYS A 102 4.81 1.59 -15.96
CA LYS A 102 5.18 2.60 -16.96
C LYS A 102 5.36 1.97 -18.36
N GLU A 103 6.04 0.84 -18.44
CA GLU A 103 6.27 0.13 -19.71
C GLU A 103 4.96 -0.33 -20.34
N ILE A 104 4.05 -0.91 -19.54
CA ILE A 104 2.72 -1.34 -20.01
C ILE A 104 1.91 -0.15 -20.50
N LEU A 105 1.89 0.94 -19.75
CA LEU A 105 1.14 2.15 -20.12
C LEU A 105 1.70 2.79 -21.38
N ASN A 106 3.03 2.93 -21.48
CA ASN A 106 3.71 3.55 -22.62
C ASN A 106 3.61 2.72 -23.91
N ALA A 107 3.46 1.38 -23.81
CA ALA A 107 3.25 0.54 -24.97
C ALA A 107 1.90 0.80 -25.70
N SER A 108 1.01 1.61 -25.11
CA SER A 108 -0.32 1.92 -25.62
C SER A 108 -0.62 3.43 -25.63
N THR A 109 0.38 4.26 -25.95
CA THR A 109 0.25 5.72 -25.92
C THR A 109 -0.61 6.32 -27.02
N ILE A 110 -0.96 5.53 -28.06
CA ILE A 110 -1.78 6.03 -29.17
C ILE A 110 -3.25 6.01 -28.73
N ASN A 111 -3.89 7.19 -28.72
CA ASN A 111 -5.31 7.32 -28.49
C ASN A 111 -6.09 6.58 -29.62
N LYS A 112 -6.93 5.63 -29.24
CA LYS A 112 -7.69 4.81 -30.20
C LYS A 112 -8.84 5.57 -30.86
N GLU A 113 -9.35 6.61 -30.22
CA GLU A 113 -10.42 7.48 -30.73
C GLU A 113 -9.85 8.59 -31.64
N ASP A 114 -8.62 9.04 -31.37
CA ASP A 114 -7.88 9.98 -32.20
C ASP A 114 -6.40 9.59 -32.27
N PRO A 115 -5.96 8.89 -33.33
CA PRO A 115 -4.55 8.42 -33.47
C PRO A 115 -3.51 9.55 -33.49
N LYS A 116 -3.92 10.81 -33.67
CA LYS A 116 -3.04 11.98 -33.61
C LYS A 116 -2.82 12.49 -32.19
N LYS A 117 -3.61 12.01 -31.23
CA LYS A 117 -3.52 12.44 -29.84
C LYS A 117 -2.81 11.37 -29.01
N GLU A 118 -1.63 11.71 -28.54
CA GLU A 118 -0.87 10.87 -27.62
C GLU A 118 -1.51 10.90 -26.22
N VAL A 119 -1.75 9.72 -25.63
CA VAL A 119 -2.14 9.59 -24.23
C VAL A 119 -0.89 9.45 -23.40
N ARG A 120 -0.73 10.31 -22.41
CA ARG A 120 0.42 10.32 -21.51
C ARG A 120 0.03 9.92 -20.10
N PHE A 121 0.94 9.26 -19.41
CA PHE A 121 0.77 8.81 -18.05
C PHE A 121 1.93 9.28 -17.16
N SER A 122 1.62 9.63 -15.92
CA SER A 122 2.61 9.74 -14.85
C SER A 122 2.34 8.64 -13.83
N VAL A 123 3.36 7.85 -13.50
CA VAL A 123 3.26 6.77 -12.50
C VAL A 123 3.87 7.24 -11.20
N LEU A 124 3.13 7.10 -10.11
CA LEU A 124 3.56 7.39 -8.74
C LEU A 124 3.48 6.12 -7.89
N SER A 125 4.39 6.00 -6.93
CA SER A 125 4.32 5.03 -5.84
C SER A 125 3.80 5.71 -4.58
N ASN A 126 2.77 5.15 -3.96
CA ASN A 126 2.20 5.68 -2.72
C ASN A 126 1.78 4.51 -1.81
N PRO A 127 2.75 3.79 -1.24
CA PRO A 127 2.47 2.66 -0.38
C PRO A 127 1.68 3.11 0.87
N GLU A 128 0.83 2.21 1.38
CA GLU A 128 0.11 2.42 2.63
C GLU A 128 0.91 1.87 3.82
N PHE A 129 0.70 2.46 5.01
CA PHE A 129 1.30 2.03 6.27
C PHE A 129 0.22 1.80 7.34
N LEU A 130 -0.95 1.34 6.91
CA LEU A 130 -2.13 1.12 7.75
C LEU A 130 -2.01 -0.20 8.50
N ALA A 131 -2.62 -0.26 9.68
CA ALA A 131 -2.81 -1.50 10.43
C ALA A 131 -4.29 -1.90 10.43
N GLU A 132 -4.56 -3.20 10.31
CA GLU A 132 -5.92 -3.74 10.43
C GLU A 132 -6.50 -3.40 11.80
N GLY A 133 -7.74 -2.93 11.85
CA GLY A 133 -8.43 -2.50 13.06
C GLY A 133 -8.19 -1.04 13.46
N SER A 134 -7.26 -0.34 12.81
CA SER A 134 -7.02 1.10 12.98
C SER A 134 -6.87 1.85 11.65
N ALA A 135 -7.17 1.20 10.53
CA ALA A 135 -6.86 1.70 9.19
C ALA A 135 -7.49 3.07 8.89
N ILE A 136 -8.70 3.33 9.35
CA ILE A 136 -9.36 4.63 9.17
C ILE A 136 -8.61 5.72 9.95
N ASN A 137 -8.33 5.49 11.24
CA ASN A 137 -7.57 6.44 12.04
C ASN A 137 -6.16 6.66 11.50
N ASP A 138 -5.48 5.60 11.04
CA ASP A 138 -4.14 5.69 10.47
C ASP A 138 -4.13 6.48 9.14
N LEU A 139 -5.23 6.44 8.37
CA LEU A 139 -5.39 7.23 7.16
C LEU A 139 -5.70 8.70 7.46
N GLU A 140 -6.52 8.97 8.47
CA GLU A 140 -6.89 10.33 8.88
C GLU A 140 -5.75 11.03 9.62
N ASN A 141 -4.99 10.29 10.44
CA ASN A 141 -3.91 10.79 11.28
C ASN A 141 -2.59 10.04 11.04
N PRO A 142 -2.10 9.95 9.79
CA PRO A 142 -0.92 9.16 9.49
C PRO A 142 0.32 9.71 10.17
N ASP A 143 1.25 8.82 10.54
CA ASP A 143 2.59 9.22 10.94
C ASP A 143 3.33 9.88 9.77
N ARG A 144 3.13 9.33 8.57
CA ARG A 144 3.68 9.81 7.30
C ARG A 144 2.85 9.37 6.11
N ILE A 145 2.91 10.16 5.06
CA ILE A 145 2.53 9.78 3.69
C ILE A 145 3.81 9.75 2.87
N LEU A 146 4.03 8.67 2.11
CA LEU A 146 5.17 8.53 1.22
C LEU A 146 4.71 8.55 -0.23
N ILE A 147 5.33 9.41 -1.04
CA ILE A 147 5.02 9.55 -2.47
C ILE A 147 6.33 9.46 -3.24
N GLY A 148 6.46 8.43 -4.08
CA GLY A 148 7.56 8.28 -5.01
C GLY A 148 7.14 8.65 -6.42
N GLY A 149 8.01 9.36 -7.15
CA GLY A 149 7.72 9.75 -8.53
C GLY A 149 8.85 10.46 -9.21
N GLU A 150 8.67 10.72 -10.51
CA GLU A 150 9.64 11.46 -11.35
C GLU A 150 9.01 12.74 -11.94
N ASP A 151 7.67 12.85 -11.94
CA ASP A 151 6.93 14.01 -12.46
C ASP A 151 6.49 14.89 -11.29
N ASP A 152 7.15 16.04 -11.14
CA ASP A 152 6.86 17.00 -10.06
C ASP A 152 5.42 17.48 -10.04
N LYS A 153 4.76 17.59 -11.21
CA LYS A 153 3.36 18.03 -11.29
C LYS A 153 2.42 16.94 -10.79
N ALA A 154 2.69 15.69 -11.15
CA ALA A 154 1.92 14.55 -10.66
C ALA A 154 2.11 14.34 -9.15
N ILE A 155 3.36 14.43 -8.66
CA ILE A 155 3.68 14.39 -7.23
C ILE A 155 2.91 15.49 -6.51
N LYS A 156 3.00 16.73 -6.98
CA LYS A 156 2.29 17.87 -6.38
C LYS A 156 0.78 17.64 -6.34
N SER A 157 0.17 17.10 -7.40
CA SER A 157 -1.25 16.82 -7.44
C SER A 157 -1.66 15.83 -6.34
N LEU A 158 -0.87 14.77 -6.11
CA LEU A 158 -1.15 13.81 -5.06
C LEU A 158 -0.88 14.39 -3.66
N VAL A 159 0.16 15.18 -3.50
CA VAL A 159 0.43 15.95 -2.25
C VAL A 159 -0.73 16.86 -1.92
N ASP A 160 -1.27 17.58 -2.90
CA ASP A 160 -2.38 18.53 -2.70
C ASP A 160 -3.68 17.79 -2.30
N ILE A 161 -3.91 16.56 -2.81
CA ILE A 161 -5.02 15.71 -2.35
C ILE A 161 -4.86 15.39 -0.85
N TYR A 162 -3.72 14.87 -0.43
CA TYR A 162 -3.48 14.54 0.98
C TYR A 162 -3.50 15.78 1.89
N ALA A 163 -3.08 16.93 1.39
CA ALA A 163 -3.04 18.18 2.15
C ALA A 163 -4.41 18.68 2.61
N HIS A 164 -5.53 18.11 2.13
CA HIS A 164 -6.86 18.42 2.63
C HIS A 164 -7.08 17.96 4.08
N TRP A 165 -6.36 16.93 4.54
CA TRP A 165 -6.50 16.43 5.91
C TRP A 165 -5.17 16.10 6.60
N VAL A 166 -4.06 15.97 5.85
CA VAL A 166 -2.73 15.69 6.40
C VAL A 166 -1.85 16.92 6.34
N ASN A 167 -1.15 17.22 7.43
CA ASN A 167 -0.17 18.31 7.42
C ASN A 167 0.97 17.99 6.43
N LYS A 168 1.31 18.95 5.58
CA LYS A 168 2.32 18.78 4.52
C LYS A 168 3.70 18.34 5.03
N ASN A 169 4.07 18.65 6.26
CA ASN A 169 5.34 18.20 6.85
C ASN A 169 5.39 16.69 7.12
N LYS A 170 4.25 16.00 7.06
CA LYS A 170 4.15 14.53 7.14
C LYS A 170 4.19 13.85 5.76
N VAL A 171 4.20 14.63 4.68
CA VAL A 171 4.27 14.08 3.33
C VAL A 171 5.73 14.09 2.87
N LEU A 172 6.26 12.90 2.67
CA LEU A 172 7.62 12.67 2.18
C LEU A 172 7.58 12.36 0.69
N THR A 173 8.41 13.02 -0.09
CA THR A 173 8.56 12.74 -1.52
C THR A 173 9.94 12.16 -1.83
N THR A 174 9.99 11.18 -2.72
CA THR A 174 11.23 10.48 -3.10
C THR A 174 11.12 9.94 -4.53
N ASP A 175 12.13 9.20 -4.99
CA ASP A 175 12.03 8.42 -6.23
C ASP A 175 11.12 7.19 -6.08
N LEU A 176 10.72 6.60 -7.22
CA LEU A 176 9.82 5.46 -7.28
C LEU A 176 10.34 4.26 -6.48
N TRP A 177 11.60 3.88 -6.70
CA TRP A 177 12.15 2.66 -6.14
C TRP A 177 12.39 2.76 -4.64
N SER A 178 12.82 3.92 -4.16
CA SER A 178 12.95 4.19 -2.72
C SER A 178 11.59 4.12 -2.02
N SER A 179 10.52 4.61 -2.66
CA SER A 179 9.16 4.51 -2.14
C SER A 179 8.71 3.05 -2.03
N GLU A 180 8.82 2.27 -3.11
CA GLU A 180 8.45 0.85 -3.13
C GLU A 180 9.22 0.05 -2.06
N LEU A 181 10.54 0.23 -2.00
CA LEU A 181 11.39 -0.48 -1.06
C LEU A 181 11.08 -0.12 0.40
N SER A 182 10.78 1.14 0.69
CA SER A 182 10.53 1.63 2.05
C SER A 182 9.38 0.87 2.73
N LYS A 183 8.33 0.50 2.00
CA LYS A 183 7.22 -0.29 2.57
C LYS A 183 7.67 -1.69 2.99
N LEU A 184 8.40 -2.39 2.12
CA LEU A 184 8.91 -3.74 2.41
C LEU A 184 9.86 -3.73 3.62
N ILE A 185 10.79 -2.77 3.64
CA ILE A 185 11.76 -2.61 4.74
C ILE A 185 11.04 -2.27 6.04
N ALA A 186 10.04 -1.38 6.04
CA ALA A 186 9.27 -1.07 7.25
C ALA A 186 8.66 -2.33 7.87
N ASN A 187 8.00 -3.17 7.08
CA ASN A 187 7.43 -4.43 7.55
C ASN A 187 8.51 -5.42 8.04
N ALA A 188 9.66 -5.49 7.37
CA ALA A 188 10.78 -6.31 7.80
C ALA A 188 11.34 -5.86 9.16
N PHE A 189 11.49 -4.56 9.39
CA PHE A 189 11.93 -4.02 10.68
C PHE A 189 10.93 -4.31 11.80
N LEU A 190 9.62 -4.19 11.54
CA LEU A 190 8.61 -4.53 12.53
C LEU A 190 8.66 -6.02 12.92
N ALA A 191 8.76 -6.91 11.95
CA ALA A 191 8.91 -8.35 12.18
C ALA A 191 10.21 -8.69 12.89
N GLN A 192 11.32 -8.03 12.56
CA GLN A 192 12.61 -8.20 13.25
C GLN A 192 12.51 -7.83 14.73
N ARG A 193 11.81 -6.77 15.09
CA ARG A 193 11.59 -6.37 16.49
C ARG A 193 10.89 -7.47 17.28
N ILE A 194 9.83 -8.08 16.71
CA ILE A 194 9.13 -9.20 17.33
C ILE A 194 10.06 -10.40 17.50
N SER A 195 10.85 -10.75 16.48
CA SER A 195 11.82 -11.84 16.55
C SER A 195 12.90 -11.58 17.60
N SER A 196 13.39 -10.34 17.68
CA SER A 196 14.40 -9.94 18.66
C SER A 196 13.88 -10.07 20.08
N ILE A 197 12.67 -9.54 20.38
CA ILE A 197 12.14 -9.62 21.74
C ILE A 197 11.79 -11.06 22.14
N ASN A 198 11.39 -11.92 21.19
CA ASN A 198 11.19 -13.34 21.44
C ASN A 198 12.51 -14.06 21.79
N THR A 199 13.61 -13.72 21.13
CA THR A 199 14.94 -14.25 21.49
C THR A 199 15.33 -13.83 22.91
N ILE A 200 15.07 -12.57 23.30
CA ILE A 200 15.32 -12.07 24.65
C ILE A 200 14.40 -12.76 25.68
N SER A 201 13.16 -13.11 25.31
CA SER A 201 12.25 -13.85 26.18
C SER A 201 12.85 -15.20 26.62
N ALA A 202 13.47 -15.95 25.70
CA ALA A 202 14.16 -17.19 26.04
C ALA A 202 15.33 -16.96 27.00
N LEU A 203 16.09 -15.86 26.85
CA LEU A 203 17.16 -15.50 27.80
C LEU A 203 16.59 -15.14 29.17
N CYS A 204 15.44 -14.44 29.23
CA CYS A 204 14.78 -14.13 30.49
C CYS A 204 14.34 -15.40 31.23
N GLU A 205 13.78 -16.38 30.52
CA GLU A 205 13.46 -17.70 31.13
C GLU A 205 14.68 -18.38 31.73
N ALA A 206 15.81 -18.34 31.03
CA ALA A 206 17.06 -18.98 31.51
C ALA A 206 17.70 -18.26 32.71
N THR A 207 17.44 -16.96 32.88
CA THR A 207 18.07 -16.12 33.92
C THR A 207 17.15 -15.78 35.08
N GLY A 208 15.85 -16.08 34.99
CA GLY A 208 14.83 -15.68 35.96
C GLY A 208 14.38 -14.21 35.84
N ALA A 209 14.74 -13.50 34.76
CA ALA A 209 14.29 -12.15 34.51
C ALA A 209 12.84 -12.13 33.95
N HIS A 210 12.15 -11.00 34.07
CA HIS A 210 10.80 -10.82 33.58
C HIS A 210 10.80 -10.08 32.23
N ILE A 211 10.41 -10.76 31.16
CA ILE A 211 10.45 -10.19 29.81
C ILE A 211 9.63 -8.89 29.68
N LYS A 212 8.51 -8.75 30.38
CA LYS A 212 7.70 -7.51 30.35
C LYS A 212 8.46 -6.31 30.91
N ASP A 213 9.20 -6.51 31.98
CA ASP A 213 9.99 -5.44 32.61
C ASP A 213 11.19 -5.06 31.73
N VAL A 214 11.84 -6.07 31.14
CA VAL A 214 12.94 -5.86 30.17
C VAL A 214 12.44 -5.11 28.95
N ALA A 215 11.32 -5.52 28.36
CA ALA A 215 10.72 -4.86 27.20
C ALA A 215 10.30 -3.41 27.51
N LEU A 216 9.74 -3.18 28.70
CA LEU A 216 9.36 -1.83 29.14
C LEU A 216 10.61 -0.95 29.29
N ALA A 217 11.63 -1.40 30.00
CA ALA A 217 12.86 -0.64 30.24
C ALA A 217 13.58 -0.30 28.92
N VAL A 218 13.73 -1.28 28.04
CA VAL A 218 14.34 -1.11 26.71
C VAL A 218 13.51 -0.18 25.85
N GLY A 219 12.17 -0.32 25.87
CA GLY A 219 11.25 0.50 25.09
C GLY A 219 11.17 1.96 25.53
N MET A 220 11.60 2.31 26.74
CA MET A 220 11.70 3.70 27.22
C MET A 220 12.87 4.46 26.58
N ASP A 221 13.87 3.80 26.02
CA ASP A 221 14.89 4.46 25.21
C ASP A 221 14.26 4.97 23.91
N LYS A 222 14.27 6.30 23.70
CA LYS A 222 13.67 6.97 22.53
C LYS A 222 14.24 6.49 21.20
N ARG A 223 15.47 6.00 21.17
CA ARG A 223 16.12 5.44 19.97
C ARG A 223 15.53 4.09 19.59
N ILE A 224 14.98 3.34 20.56
CA ILE A 224 14.36 2.04 20.39
C ILE A 224 12.83 2.20 20.28
N GLY A 225 12.18 2.84 21.25
CA GLY A 225 10.75 3.00 21.33
C GLY A 225 10.00 1.73 21.74
N LYS A 226 8.79 1.89 22.26
CA LYS A 226 8.02 0.83 22.94
C LYS A 226 7.27 -0.15 22.02
N TYR A 227 7.07 0.20 20.75
CA TYR A 227 6.22 -0.59 19.88
C TYR A 227 6.92 -1.85 19.35
N PHE A 228 6.15 -2.92 19.14
CA PHE A 228 6.62 -4.23 18.64
C PHE A 228 7.66 -4.92 19.53
N LEU A 229 7.58 -4.69 20.84
CA LEU A 229 8.44 -5.33 21.86
C LEU A 229 7.64 -6.29 22.78
N ASN A 230 6.48 -6.77 22.34
CA ASN A 230 5.74 -7.80 23.07
C ASN A 230 6.19 -9.19 22.60
N SER A 231 6.68 -10.01 23.54
CA SER A 231 6.98 -11.41 23.26
C SER A 231 5.68 -12.22 23.08
N GLY A 232 5.74 -13.25 22.24
CA GLY A 232 4.61 -14.11 21.91
C GLY A 232 5.05 -15.22 20.96
N PRO A 233 4.10 -15.97 20.34
CA PRO A 233 4.42 -17.09 19.45
C PRO A 233 5.13 -16.68 18.15
N GLY A 234 5.31 -15.38 17.89
CA GLY A 234 5.93 -14.83 16.69
C GLY A 234 5.08 -13.74 16.07
N PHE A 235 5.37 -13.38 14.83
CA PHE A 235 4.51 -12.50 14.04
C PHE A 235 3.57 -13.33 13.16
N GLY A 236 2.37 -12.79 12.91
CA GLY A 236 1.35 -13.40 12.09
C GLY A 236 0.83 -12.45 11.01
N GLY A 237 -0.34 -12.79 10.44
CA GLY A 237 -0.98 -12.05 9.37
C GLY A 237 -0.38 -12.33 8.00
N SER A 238 -1.11 -11.95 6.97
CA SER A 238 -0.72 -12.19 5.56
C SER A 238 0.42 -11.27 5.11
N CYS A 239 0.51 -10.06 5.66
CA CYS A 239 1.41 -9.01 5.17
C CYS A 239 2.87 -9.29 5.50
N PHE A 240 3.23 -9.51 6.76
CA PHE A 240 4.65 -9.69 7.15
C PHE A 240 5.28 -10.88 6.46
N LYS A 241 4.61 -12.04 6.47
CA LYS A 241 5.14 -13.25 5.81
C LYS A 241 5.37 -13.02 4.33
N LYS A 242 4.39 -12.45 3.65
CA LYS A 242 4.46 -12.17 2.21
C LYS A 242 5.60 -11.21 1.88
N ASP A 243 5.67 -10.07 2.59
CA ASP A 243 6.63 -9.01 2.30
C ASP A 243 8.06 -9.43 2.61
N ILE A 244 8.29 -10.15 3.72
CA ILE A 244 9.60 -10.68 4.07
C ILE A 244 10.04 -11.75 3.06
N SER A 245 9.15 -12.68 2.69
CA SER A 245 9.48 -13.72 1.70
C SER A 245 9.84 -13.09 0.34
N ASN A 246 9.11 -12.04 -0.06
CA ASN A 246 9.42 -11.31 -1.27
C ASN A 246 10.75 -10.56 -1.18
N LEU A 247 11.04 -9.94 -0.04
CA LEU A 247 12.32 -9.25 0.19
C LEU A 247 13.50 -10.23 0.10
N VAL A 248 13.39 -11.40 0.72
CA VAL A 248 14.39 -12.48 0.60
C VAL A 248 14.57 -12.95 -0.84
N TYR A 249 13.49 -13.02 -1.61
CA TYR A 249 13.54 -13.44 -3.01
C TYR A 249 14.27 -12.45 -3.92
N ILE A 250 14.20 -11.15 -3.64
CA ILE A 250 14.84 -10.11 -4.46
C ILE A 250 16.28 -9.79 -4.03
N CYS A 251 16.76 -10.27 -2.85
CA CYS A 251 18.16 -10.18 -2.41
C CYS A 251 19.03 -11.27 -3.02
#